data_cb9be5804ec023a326b755065871fc9a
#
_entry.id   cb9be5804ec023a326b755065871fc9a
#
_cell.length_a   1.000
_cell.length_b   1.000
_cell.length_c   1.000
_cell.angle_alpha   90.00
_cell.angle_beta   90.00
_cell.angle_gamma   90.00
#
_symmetry.space_group_name_H-M   'P 1'
#
loop_
_entity.id
_entity.type
_entity.pdbx_description
1 polymer ?
#
loop_
_entity_poly.entity_id
_entity_poly.type
_entity_poly.pdbx_seq_one_letter_code
_entity_poly.pdbx_strand_id
1 'polypeptide(L)'
;MTNKEQTKWTFEDTGIKKGLNFTTSLYKDGVANVNADVSSGADIANFVSGDTPMMLQGPTAVSQINELGGDGFESKYATVVLPSMDESSGPATSFVGGCDLVTFKDSKNKQSAWKFIQWASKPEVQAEWYKKSSDLPASQKAWDDDALSGNDKLSAFGDQLKNTMAPPALSTWAQVSSAADRILEQINKGQVTVDEGLKNLQSEADSIGTGN
;
A
#
# COMPACT_ATOMS: atom_id res chain seq x y z
N MET A 1 -12.11 8.05 -5.13
CA MET A 1 -11.31 9.28 -5.31
C MET A 1 -11.56 9.96 -6.66
N THR A 2 -12.05 9.24 -7.67
CA THR A 2 -12.50 9.78 -8.96
C THR A 2 -13.88 9.25 -9.31
N ASN A 3 -14.60 9.92 -10.23
CA ASN A 3 -15.75 9.32 -10.89
C ASN A 3 -15.29 8.15 -11.79
N LYS A 4 -16.24 7.35 -12.27
CA LYS A 4 -15.97 6.14 -13.06
C LYS A 4 -15.16 6.42 -14.34
N GLU A 5 -15.42 7.57 -14.97
CA GLU A 5 -14.75 8.00 -16.20
C GLU A 5 -13.38 8.66 -15.96
N GLN A 6 -12.95 8.81 -14.69
CA GLN A 6 -11.71 9.49 -14.27
C GLN A 6 -11.57 10.92 -14.79
N THR A 7 -12.69 11.63 -14.94
CA THR A 7 -12.74 13.02 -15.41
C THR A 7 -12.92 14.04 -14.29
N LYS A 8 -13.17 13.57 -13.07
CA LYS A 8 -13.38 14.41 -11.87
C LYS A 8 -12.85 13.73 -10.62
N TRP A 9 -12.27 14.51 -9.73
CA TRP A 9 -11.95 14.11 -8.37
C TRP A 9 -13.22 14.10 -7.50
N THR A 10 -13.32 13.17 -6.56
CA THR A 10 -14.49 12.98 -5.68
C THR A 10 -14.03 12.67 -4.25
N PHE A 11 -13.42 13.66 -3.60
CA PHE A 11 -12.90 13.51 -2.23
C PHE A 11 -13.97 13.73 -1.15
N GLU A 12 -15.06 14.43 -1.45
CA GLU A 12 -16.19 14.64 -0.52
C GLU A 12 -17.13 13.41 -0.44
N ASP A 13 -16.70 12.25 -0.92
CA ASP A 13 -17.46 10.99 -0.87
C ASP A 13 -17.67 10.53 0.58
N THR A 14 -18.87 10.03 0.85
CA THR A 14 -19.27 9.56 2.19
C THR A 14 -18.38 8.42 2.70
N GLY A 15 -17.89 7.55 1.82
CA GLY A 15 -16.99 6.45 2.18
C GLY A 15 -15.63 6.96 2.63
N ILE A 16 -15.06 7.94 1.90
CA ILE A 16 -13.80 8.59 2.27
C ILE A 16 -13.94 9.28 3.63
N LYS A 17 -15.03 10.04 3.83
CA LYS A 17 -15.30 10.70 5.11
C LYS A 17 -15.41 9.71 6.27
N LYS A 18 -16.12 8.59 6.08
CA LYS A 18 -16.22 7.53 7.11
C LYS A 18 -14.85 6.94 7.46
N GLY A 19 -14.05 6.60 6.44
CA GLY A 19 -12.69 6.09 6.63
C GLY A 19 -11.80 7.07 7.40
N LEU A 20 -11.81 8.35 7.03
CA LEU A 20 -11.02 9.37 7.72
C LEU A 20 -11.50 9.63 9.14
N ASN A 21 -12.80 9.63 9.42
CA ASN A 21 -13.30 9.72 10.78
C ASN A 21 -12.82 8.55 11.64
N PHE A 22 -12.78 7.35 11.10
CA PHE A 22 -12.26 6.18 11.80
C PHE A 22 -10.75 6.32 12.07
N THR A 23 -9.93 6.58 11.05
CA THR A 23 -8.48 6.72 11.26
C THR A 23 -8.13 7.88 12.19
N THR A 24 -8.82 9.00 12.09
CA THR A 24 -8.61 10.15 12.98
C THR A 24 -9.00 9.83 14.43
N SER A 25 -10.01 8.99 14.65
CA SER A 25 -10.39 8.57 16.00
C SER A 25 -9.26 7.82 16.71
N LEU A 26 -8.49 7.02 15.99
CA LEU A 26 -7.35 6.29 16.56
C LEU A 26 -6.31 7.24 17.20
N TYR A 27 -6.07 8.39 16.56
CA TYR A 27 -5.18 9.42 17.11
C TYR A 27 -5.81 10.19 18.26
N LYS A 28 -7.09 10.59 18.13
CA LYS A 28 -7.82 11.32 19.17
C LYS A 28 -7.98 10.52 20.46
N ASP A 29 -8.23 9.23 20.32
CA ASP A 29 -8.44 8.33 21.45
C ASP A 29 -7.11 7.80 22.03
N GLY A 30 -5.97 8.24 21.47
CA GLY A 30 -4.65 7.86 21.94
C GLY A 30 -4.26 6.42 21.64
N VAL A 31 -4.99 5.74 20.73
CA VAL A 31 -4.68 4.37 20.27
C VAL A 31 -3.46 4.37 19.35
N ALA A 32 -3.33 5.41 18.54
CA ALA A 32 -2.18 5.63 17.66
C ALA A 32 -1.48 6.95 18.02
N ASN A 33 -0.14 6.96 17.94
CA ASN A 33 0.66 8.15 18.19
C ASN A 33 0.77 9.02 16.92
N VAL A 34 0.14 10.18 16.91
CA VAL A 34 0.20 11.13 15.78
C VAL A 34 1.61 11.71 15.54
N ASN A 35 2.49 11.65 16.54
CA ASN A 35 3.87 12.10 16.47
C ASN A 35 4.85 10.92 16.41
N ALA A 36 4.40 9.74 15.94
CA ALA A 36 5.29 8.60 15.74
C ALA A 36 6.43 8.97 14.77
N ASP A 37 7.59 8.39 15.01
CA ASP A 37 8.71 8.51 14.07
C ASP A 37 8.33 7.80 12.75
N VAL A 38 8.39 8.56 11.67
CA VAL A 38 8.12 8.08 10.30
C VAL A 38 9.39 7.91 9.46
N SER A 39 10.56 7.95 10.10
CA SER A 39 11.82 7.63 9.43
C SER A 39 11.82 6.17 8.94
N SER A 40 12.59 5.91 7.91
CA SER A 40 12.64 4.58 7.29
C SER A 40 13.01 3.50 8.30
N GLY A 41 12.14 2.50 8.46
CA GLY A 41 12.33 1.37 9.36
C GLY A 41 11.94 1.61 10.83
N ALA A 42 11.53 2.83 11.22
CA ALA A 42 11.10 3.10 12.58
C ALA A 42 9.83 2.33 12.95
N ASP A 43 8.92 2.15 12.02
CA ASP A 43 7.70 1.35 12.18
C ASP A 43 8.02 -0.13 12.45
N ILE A 44 8.97 -0.71 11.72
CA ILE A 44 9.44 -2.08 11.95
C ILE A 44 10.11 -2.20 13.33
N ALA A 45 10.95 -1.23 13.70
CA ALA A 45 11.61 -1.22 15.00
C ALA A 45 10.60 -1.13 16.16
N ASN A 46 9.61 -0.25 16.07
CA ASN A 46 8.54 -0.11 17.05
C ASN A 46 7.66 -1.35 17.16
N PHE A 47 7.43 -2.06 16.05
CA PHE A 47 6.70 -3.33 16.07
C PHE A 47 7.52 -4.43 16.75
N VAL A 48 8.80 -4.56 16.42
CA VAL A 48 9.69 -5.57 17.01
C VAL A 48 9.93 -5.33 18.50
N SER A 49 10.04 -4.06 18.93
CA SER A 49 10.15 -3.72 20.36
C SER A 49 8.84 -3.95 21.14
N GLY A 50 7.71 -4.03 20.46
CA GLY A 50 6.37 -4.14 21.07
C GLY A 50 5.70 -2.81 21.41
N ASP A 51 6.34 -1.68 21.07
CA ASP A 51 5.76 -0.35 21.28
C ASP A 51 4.53 -0.11 20.38
N THR A 52 4.53 -0.73 19.20
CA THR A 52 3.40 -0.71 18.28
C THR A 52 2.98 -2.14 17.96
N PRO A 53 1.95 -2.69 18.64
CA PRO A 53 1.57 -4.10 18.51
C PRO A 53 0.88 -4.44 17.19
N MET A 54 0.45 -3.45 16.41
CA MET A 54 -0.18 -3.62 15.09
C MET A 54 0.32 -2.56 14.13
N MET A 55 0.58 -2.95 12.88
CA MET A 55 0.92 -2.01 11.81
C MET A 55 0.33 -2.43 10.47
N LEU A 56 0.13 -1.47 9.58
CA LEU A 56 -0.24 -1.70 8.18
C LEU A 56 1.04 -1.62 7.35
N GLN A 57 1.39 -2.74 6.70
CA GLN A 57 2.62 -2.81 5.93
C GLN A 57 2.50 -3.69 4.68
N GLY A 58 3.40 -3.50 3.74
CA GLY A 58 3.58 -4.37 2.60
C GLY A 58 4.31 -5.67 2.96
N PRO A 59 4.35 -6.64 2.03
CA PRO A 59 4.90 -7.97 2.28
C PRO A 59 6.39 -8.00 2.60
N THR A 60 7.17 -7.02 2.15
CA THR A 60 8.60 -6.89 2.47
C THR A 60 8.87 -6.69 3.96
N ALA A 61 7.87 -6.19 4.71
CA ALA A 61 7.98 -6.07 6.16
C ALA A 61 8.21 -7.41 6.86
N VAL A 62 7.73 -8.51 6.29
CA VAL A 62 7.92 -9.85 6.88
C VAL A 62 9.41 -10.18 7.03
N SER A 63 10.22 -9.96 5.99
CA SER A 63 11.67 -10.19 6.06
C SER A 63 12.37 -9.21 6.99
N GLN A 64 11.98 -7.93 6.97
CA GLN A 64 12.56 -6.90 7.83
C GLN A 64 12.28 -7.16 9.33
N ILE A 65 11.06 -7.61 9.65
CA ILE A 65 10.68 -7.99 11.02
C ILE A 65 11.50 -9.19 11.49
N ASN A 66 11.63 -10.22 10.65
CA ASN A 66 12.37 -11.42 11.00
C ASN A 66 13.87 -11.12 11.16
N GLU A 67 14.44 -10.30 10.27
CA GLU A 67 15.84 -9.88 10.35
C GLU A 67 16.12 -9.08 11.64
N LEU A 68 15.28 -8.10 11.96
CA LEU A 68 15.46 -7.26 13.14
C LEU A 68 15.12 -7.99 14.44
N GLY A 69 14.08 -8.83 14.43
CA GLY A 69 13.62 -9.57 15.61
C GLY A 69 14.49 -10.77 15.98
N GLY A 70 15.29 -11.25 15.01
CA GLY A 70 16.19 -12.40 15.21
C GLY A 70 15.47 -13.75 15.31
N ASP A 71 16.23 -14.76 15.69
CA ASP A 71 15.78 -16.15 15.71
C ASP A 71 14.48 -16.35 16.51
N GLY A 72 13.51 -16.99 15.89
CA GLY A 72 12.24 -17.35 16.52
C GLY A 72 11.24 -16.20 16.65
N PHE A 73 11.57 -14.98 16.21
CA PHE A 73 10.63 -13.86 16.26
C PHE A 73 9.40 -14.07 15.35
N GLU A 74 9.57 -14.80 14.27
CA GLU A 74 8.48 -15.17 13.35
C GLU A 74 7.29 -15.86 14.02
N SER A 75 7.52 -16.54 15.14
CA SER A 75 6.44 -17.18 15.93
C SER A 75 5.65 -16.20 16.80
N LYS A 76 6.12 -14.95 16.96
CA LYS A 76 5.55 -13.95 17.87
C LYS A 76 4.51 -13.04 17.24
N TYR A 77 4.35 -13.08 15.91
CA TYR A 77 3.40 -12.24 15.20
C TYR A 77 2.63 -13.04 14.15
N ALA A 78 1.56 -12.48 13.66
CA ALA A 78 0.77 -12.99 12.55
C ALA A 78 0.46 -11.89 11.54
N THR A 79 0.08 -12.28 10.33
CA THR A 79 -0.44 -11.40 9.29
C THR A 79 -1.92 -11.68 9.09
N VAL A 80 -2.67 -10.64 8.75
CA VAL A 80 -4.12 -10.73 8.53
C VAL A 80 -4.51 -9.79 7.38
N VAL A 81 -5.52 -10.16 6.61
CA VAL A 81 -6.13 -9.27 5.61
C VAL A 81 -6.71 -8.03 6.29
N LEU A 82 -6.78 -6.91 5.57
CA LEU A 82 -7.39 -5.69 6.08
C LEU A 82 -8.85 -5.96 6.47
N PRO A 83 -9.24 -5.71 7.73
CA PRO A 83 -10.62 -5.85 8.16
C PRO A 83 -11.49 -4.78 7.50
N SER A 84 -12.71 -5.14 7.10
CA SER A 84 -13.72 -4.17 6.69
C SER A 84 -14.46 -3.62 7.91
N MET A 85 -15.12 -2.48 7.74
CA MET A 85 -16.01 -1.93 8.77
C MET A 85 -17.29 -2.75 8.97
N ASP A 86 -17.59 -3.63 8.03
CA ASP A 86 -18.75 -4.52 8.03
C ASP A 86 -18.29 -5.95 7.76
N GLU A 87 -18.43 -6.83 8.75
CA GLU A 87 -18.02 -8.24 8.67
C GLU A 87 -18.66 -8.99 7.49
N SER A 88 -19.86 -8.59 7.07
CA SER A 88 -20.55 -9.19 5.94
C SER A 88 -19.94 -8.85 4.57
N SER A 89 -19.09 -7.83 4.51
CA SER A 89 -18.48 -7.34 3.27
C SER A 89 -17.19 -8.05 2.87
N GLY A 90 -16.69 -8.97 3.72
CA GLY A 90 -15.38 -9.61 3.51
C GLY A 90 -14.21 -8.65 3.77
N PRO A 91 -12.99 -8.95 3.31
CA PRO A 91 -11.82 -8.09 3.50
C PRO A 91 -12.00 -6.70 2.89
N ALA A 92 -11.46 -5.67 3.54
CA ALA A 92 -11.42 -4.33 2.95
C ALA A 92 -10.54 -4.31 1.70
N THR A 93 -10.84 -3.40 0.77
CA THR A 93 -10.02 -3.20 -0.42
C THR A 93 -8.68 -2.57 -0.03
N SER A 94 -7.59 -3.19 -0.45
CA SER A 94 -6.24 -2.67 -0.28
C SER A 94 -5.74 -1.96 -1.54
N PHE A 95 -4.68 -1.22 -1.37
CA PHE A 95 -3.93 -0.63 -2.48
C PHE A 95 -3.03 -1.68 -3.12
N VAL A 96 -3.02 -1.78 -4.45
CA VAL A 96 -2.04 -2.55 -5.19
C VAL A 96 -0.99 -1.61 -5.78
N GLY A 97 0.25 -1.81 -5.37
CA GLY A 97 1.43 -1.17 -5.94
C GLY A 97 2.28 -2.17 -6.71
N GLY A 98 3.47 -1.77 -7.07
CA GLY A 98 4.43 -2.60 -7.79
C GLY A 98 5.34 -1.77 -8.67
N CYS A 99 6.20 -2.45 -9.40
CA CYS A 99 7.12 -1.84 -10.35
C CYS A 99 6.96 -2.50 -11.72
N ASP A 100 6.97 -1.69 -12.77
CA ASP A 100 6.91 -2.15 -14.14
C ASP A 100 8.28 -2.07 -14.81
N LEU A 101 8.62 -3.10 -15.60
CA LEU A 101 9.75 -3.06 -16.51
C LEU A 101 9.28 -2.50 -17.85
N VAL A 102 9.89 -1.39 -18.28
CA VAL A 102 9.51 -0.71 -19.52
C VAL A 102 10.68 -0.59 -20.48
N THR A 103 10.38 -0.47 -21.77
CA THR A 103 11.35 -0.10 -22.80
C THR A 103 10.89 1.17 -23.50
N PHE A 104 11.78 2.15 -23.62
CA PHE A 104 11.45 3.42 -24.24
C PHE A 104 11.34 3.29 -25.77
N LYS A 105 10.42 4.07 -26.35
CA LYS A 105 10.16 4.09 -27.80
C LYS A 105 11.42 4.29 -28.63
N ASP A 106 12.34 5.12 -28.18
CA ASP A 106 13.55 5.51 -28.94
C ASP A 106 14.81 4.74 -28.50
N SER A 107 14.66 3.71 -27.64
CA SER A 107 15.77 2.85 -27.28
C SER A 107 16.32 2.12 -28.50
N LYS A 108 17.64 2.11 -28.64
CA LYS A 108 18.34 1.34 -29.69
C LYS A 108 18.43 -0.16 -29.37
N ASN A 109 18.11 -0.55 -28.13
CA ASN A 109 18.25 -1.92 -27.60
C ASN A 109 16.91 -2.57 -27.28
N LYS A 110 15.81 -2.21 -27.96
CA LYS A 110 14.44 -2.69 -27.65
C LYS A 110 14.34 -4.22 -27.63
N GLN A 111 14.97 -4.90 -28.58
CA GLN A 111 14.91 -6.36 -28.67
C GLN A 111 15.58 -7.01 -27.45
N SER A 112 16.73 -6.52 -27.01
CA SER A 112 17.42 -7.03 -25.82
C SER A 112 16.64 -6.72 -24.54
N ALA A 113 16.10 -5.49 -24.43
CA ALA A 113 15.23 -5.12 -23.31
C ALA A 113 13.98 -6.01 -23.24
N TRP A 114 13.36 -6.28 -24.39
CA TRP A 114 12.19 -7.16 -24.44
C TRP A 114 12.52 -8.60 -24.04
N LYS A 115 13.65 -9.14 -24.49
CA LYS A 115 14.11 -10.48 -24.06
C LYS A 115 14.35 -10.53 -22.55
N PHE A 116 14.90 -9.47 -21.96
CA PHE A 116 15.07 -9.37 -20.51
C PHE A 116 13.72 -9.35 -19.79
N ILE A 117 12.77 -8.53 -20.25
CA ILE A 117 11.42 -8.47 -19.68
C ILE A 117 10.74 -9.84 -19.74
N GLN A 118 10.81 -10.51 -20.90
CA GLN A 118 10.26 -11.86 -21.05
C GLN A 118 10.90 -12.87 -20.08
N TRP A 119 12.21 -12.79 -19.89
CA TRP A 119 12.91 -13.65 -18.94
C TRP A 119 12.51 -13.33 -17.50
N ALA A 120 12.51 -12.05 -17.10
CA ALA A 120 12.13 -11.61 -15.77
C ALA A 120 10.64 -11.87 -15.42
N SER A 121 9.80 -12.04 -16.44
CA SER A 121 8.36 -12.37 -16.26
C SER A 121 8.10 -13.86 -16.08
N LYS A 122 9.10 -14.72 -16.17
CA LYS A 122 8.92 -16.17 -15.98
C LYS A 122 8.63 -16.47 -14.50
N PRO A 123 7.67 -17.37 -14.21
CA PRO A 123 7.33 -17.72 -12.83
C PRO A 123 8.53 -18.14 -11.97
N GLU A 124 9.39 -19.00 -12.52
CA GLU A 124 10.58 -19.48 -11.84
C GLU A 124 11.59 -18.37 -11.52
N VAL A 125 11.70 -17.36 -12.41
CA VAL A 125 12.60 -16.22 -12.19
C VAL A 125 12.02 -15.30 -11.11
N GLN A 126 10.72 -15.09 -11.12
CA GLN A 126 10.06 -14.27 -10.10
C GLN A 126 10.08 -14.94 -8.72
N ALA A 127 9.95 -16.25 -8.63
CA ALA A 127 10.13 -17.00 -7.38
C ALA A 127 11.55 -16.87 -6.85
N GLU A 128 12.57 -16.99 -7.71
CA GLU A 128 13.98 -16.78 -7.32
C GLU A 128 14.26 -15.32 -6.93
N TRP A 129 13.60 -14.35 -7.57
CA TRP A 129 13.67 -12.94 -7.18
C TRP A 129 13.10 -12.74 -5.77
N TYR A 130 11.91 -13.29 -5.51
CA TYR A 130 11.30 -13.25 -4.18
C TYR A 130 12.25 -13.77 -3.08
N LYS A 131 12.90 -14.92 -3.29
CA LYS A 131 13.84 -15.49 -2.31
C LYS A 131 15.00 -14.56 -1.95
N LYS A 132 15.32 -13.60 -2.82
CA LYS A 132 16.44 -12.65 -2.65
C LYS A 132 16.04 -11.25 -2.21
N SER A 133 14.85 -10.79 -2.62
CA SER A 133 14.40 -9.41 -2.42
C SER A 133 13.20 -9.30 -1.49
N SER A 134 12.47 -10.40 -1.26
CA SER A 134 11.16 -10.44 -0.59
C SER A 134 10.05 -9.68 -1.35
N ASP A 135 10.29 -9.26 -2.60
CA ASP A 135 9.26 -8.67 -3.45
C ASP A 135 8.34 -9.77 -3.98
N LEU A 136 7.04 -9.62 -3.78
CA LEU A 136 6.08 -10.62 -4.24
C LEU A 136 6.02 -10.72 -5.77
N PRO A 137 5.91 -11.95 -6.31
CA PRO A 137 5.81 -12.13 -7.74
C PRO A 137 4.46 -11.64 -8.29
N ALA A 138 4.48 -10.99 -9.46
CA ALA A 138 3.29 -10.64 -10.22
C ALA A 138 2.65 -11.87 -10.90
N SER A 139 3.44 -12.91 -11.17
CA SER A 139 2.95 -14.14 -11.75
C SER A 139 2.24 -15.01 -10.71
N GLN A 140 0.96 -15.30 -10.92
CA GLN A 140 0.22 -16.23 -10.04
C GLN A 140 0.86 -17.61 -9.94
N LYS A 141 1.46 -18.10 -11.04
CA LYS A 141 2.14 -19.40 -11.04
C LYS A 141 3.40 -19.44 -10.17
N ALA A 142 4.02 -18.30 -9.92
CA ALA A 142 5.18 -18.23 -9.04
C ALA A 142 4.81 -18.47 -7.57
N TRP A 143 3.55 -18.27 -7.20
CA TRP A 143 3.04 -18.52 -5.84
C TRP A 143 2.96 -20.01 -5.50
N ASP A 144 3.06 -20.90 -6.51
CA ASP A 144 3.12 -22.35 -6.31
C ASP A 144 4.52 -22.82 -5.84
N ASP A 145 5.55 -21.94 -5.87
CA ASP A 145 6.89 -22.26 -5.35
C ASP A 145 6.84 -22.41 -3.82
N ASP A 146 7.54 -23.40 -3.28
CA ASP A 146 7.54 -23.75 -1.85
C ASP A 146 7.94 -22.54 -0.95
N ALA A 147 8.79 -21.65 -1.46
CA ALA A 147 9.21 -20.47 -0.70
C ALA A 147 8.07 -19.46 -0.44
N LEU A 148 7.03 -19.50 -1.27
CA LEU A 148 5.85 -18.64 -1.11
C LEU A 148 4.68 -19.43 -0.51
N SER A 149 4.34 -20.58 -1.08
CA SER A 149 3.20 -21.41 -0.67
C SER A 149 3.35 -21.98 0.73
N GLY A 150 4.57 -22.24 1.18
CA GLY A 150 4.91 -22.74 2.52
C GLY A 150 5.04 -21.66 3.59
N ASN A 151 4.87 -20.38 3.26
CA ASN A 151 5.05 -19.29 4.21
C ASN A 151 3.71 -18.74 4.72
N ASP A 152 3.32 -19.14 5.94
CA ASP A 152 2.06 -18.73 6.56
C ASP A 152 1.90 -17.21 6.66
N LYS A 153 3.00 -16.44 6.77
CA LYS A 153 2.95 -14.98 6.80
C LYS A 153 2.54 -14.37 5.47
N LEU A 154 2.73 -15.08 4.36
CA LEU A 154 2.37 -14.58 3.03
C LEU A 154 0.93 -14.87 2.64
N SER A 155 0.27 -15.82 3.29
CA SER A 155 -1.10 -16.22 2.95
C SER A 155 -2.08 -15.05 2.97
N ALA A 156 -2.00 -14.19 3.99
CA ALA A 156 -2.86 -13.01 4.11
C ALA A 156 -2.62 -12.01 2.96
N PHE A 157 -1.38 -11.84 2.51
CA PHE A 157 -1.08 -10.98 1.35
C PHE A 157 -1.63 -11.57 0.05
N GLY A 158 -1.50 -12.89 -0.15
CA GLY A 158 -2.08 -13.58 -1.30
C GLY A 158 -3.61 -13.46 -1.34
N ASP A 159 -4.27 -13.55 -0.19
CA ASP A 159 -5.71 -13.36 -0.08
C ASP A 159 -6.10 -11.88 -0.29
N GLN A 160 -5.34 -10.95 0.26
CA GLN A 160 -5.58 -9.51 0.08
C GLN A 160 -5.45 -9.08 -1.38
N LEU A 161 -4.53 -9.66 -2.15
CA LEU A 161 -4.37 -9.37 -3.58
C LEU A 161 -5.63 -9.65 -4.41
N LYS A 162 -6.55 -10.48 -3.92
CA LYS A 162 -7.84 -10.75 -4.57
C LYS A 162 -8.83 -9.58 -4.45
N ASN A 163 -8.59 -8.66 -3.51
CA ASN A 163 -9.41 -7.46 -3.28
C ASN A 163 -8.52 -6.22 -3.16
N THR A 164 -8.05 -5.74 -4.30
CA THR A 164 -7.17 -4.57 -4.40
C THR A 164 -7.67 -3.58 -5.43
N MET A 165 -7.22 -2.34 -5.29
CA MET A 165 -7.47 -1.26 -6.23
C MET A 165 -6.17 -0.53 -6.54
N ALA A 166 -5.93 -0.27 -7.82
CA ALA A 166 -4.84 0.59 -8.26
C ALA A 166 -5.19 2.08 -8.08
N PRO A 167 -4.19 2.95 -7.95
CA PRO A 167 -4.42 4.40 -8.01
C PRO A 167 -5.01 4.80 -9.37
N PRO A 168 -5.67 5.97 -9.48
CA PRO A 168 -6.11 6.48 -10.76
C PRO A 168 -4.93 6.63 -11.74
N ALA A 169 -5.11 6.16 -12.98
CA ALA A 169 -4.10 6.27 -14.04
C ALA A 169 -4.14 7.67 -14.67
N LEU A 170 -3.90 8.71 -13.87
CA LEU A 170 -3.96 10.11 -14.26
C LEU A 170 -2.57 10.75 -14.16
N SER A 171 -2.23 11.60 -15.14
CA SER A 171 -0.93 12.29 -15.17
C SER A 171 -0.72 13.24 -13.97
N THR A 172 -1.80 13.67 -13.34
CA THR A 172 -1.81 14.56 -12.16
C THR A 172 -1.88 13.82 -10.84
N TRP A 173 -1.94 12.49 -10.85
CA TRP A 173 -2.09 11.69 -9.61
C TRP A 173 -1.04 12.02 -8.54
N ALA A 174 0.24 12.13 -8.94
CA ALA A 174 1.31 12.41 -7.98
C ALA A 174 1.13 13.76 -7.27
N GLN A 175 0.63 14.78 -7.97
CA GLN A 175 0.38 16.12 -7.40
C GLN A 175 -0.79 16.06 -6.41
N VAL A 176 -1.88 15.39 -6.80
CA VAL A 176 -3.07 15.25 -5.94
C VAL A 176 -2.77 14.36 -4.73
N SER A 177 -1.98 13.30 -4.88
CA SER A 177 -1.53 12.45 -3.78
C SER A 177 -0.71 13.26 -2.75
N SER A 178 0.24 14.08 -3.21
CA SER A 178 1.03 14.94 -2.31
C SER A 178 0.16 15.97 -1.57
N ALA A 179 -0.86 16.53 -2.22
CA ALA A 179 -1.83 17.39 -1.57
C ALA A 179 -2.64 16.63 -0.52
N ALA A 180 -3.06 15.40 -0.83
CA ALA A 180 -3.78 14.54 0.10
C ALA A 180 -2.92 14.22 1.33
N ASP A 181 -1.67 13.82 1.18
CA ASP A 181 -0.77 13.51 2.30
C ASP A 181 -0.67 14.68 3.28
N ARG A 182 -0.46 15.91 2.77
CA ARG A 182 -0.37 17.13 3.58
C ARG A 182 -1.67 17.43 4.32
N ILE A 183 -2.80 17.29 3.66
CA ILE A 183 -4.11 17.59 4.25
C ILE A 183 -4.49 16.51 5.27
N LEU A 184 -4.21 15.25 5.00
CA LEU A 184 -4.42 14.14 5.93
C LEU A 184 -3.60 14.32 7.22
N GLU A 185 -2.36 14.77 7.09
CA GLU A 185 -1.53 15.10 8.25
C GLU A 185 -2.18 16.20 9.11
N GLN A 186 -2.70 17.27 8.49
CA GLN A 186 -3.41 18.33 9.20
C GLN A 186 -4.67 17.83 9.92
N ILE A 187 -5.44 16.95 9.28
CA ILE A 187 -6.62 16.31 9.87
C ILE A 187 -6.21 15.46 11.08
N ASN A 188 -5.20 14.60 10.92
CA ASN A 188 -4.74 13.69 11.96
C ASN A 188 -4.16 14.42 13.18
N LYS A 189 -3.50 15.57 12.95
CA LYS A 189 -3.01 16.47 14.01
C LYS A 189 -4.10 17.36 14.62
N GLY A 190 -5.35 17.27 14.15
CA GLY A 190 -6.47 18.06 14.64
C GLY A 190 -6.39 19.56 14.28
N GLN A 191 -5.57 19.93 13.29
CA GLN A 191 -5.42 21.30 12.82
C GLN A 191 -6.63 21.77 12.00
N VAL A 192 -7.28 20.84 11.31
CA VAL A 192 -8.54 21.03 10.58
C VAL A 192 -9.48 19.86 10.86
N THR A 193 -10.77 20.08 10.71
CA THR A 193 -11.77 19.00 10.79
C THR A 193 -11.70 18.11 9.53
N VAL A 194 -12.24 16.90 9.61
CA VAL A 194 -12.34 16.00 8.42
C VAL A 194 -13.10 16.69 7.29
N ASP A 195 -14.19 17.38 7.60
CA ASP A 195 -15.02 18.08 6.60
C ASP A 195 -14.27 19.23 5.92
N GLU A 196 -13.58 20.05 6.70
CA GLU A 196 -12.75 21.13 6.15
C GLU A 196 -11.59 20.59 5.32
N GLY A 197 -10.91 19.56 5.81
CA GLY A 197 -9.80 18.92 5.09
C GLY A 197 -10.25 18.32 3.77
N LEU A 198 -11.37 17.60 3.74
CA LEU A 198 -11.90 17.03 2.50
C LEU A 198 -12.33 18.11 1.50
N LYS A 199 -12.94 19.19 1.97
CA LYS A 199 -13.29 20.33 1.13
C LYS A 199 -12.06 21.02 0.55
N ASN A 200 -11.02 21.21 1.36
CA ASN A 200 -9.75 21.78 0.90
C ASN A 200 -9.08 20.89 -0.13
N LEU A 201 -9.06 19.56 0.11
CA LEU A 201 -8.50 18.59 -0.82
C LEU A 201 -9.28 18.57 -2.14
N GLN A 202 -10.61 18.60 -2.08
CA GLN A 202 -11.45 18.66 -3.28
C GLN A 202 -11.13 19.90 -4.11
N SER A 203 -11.07 21.08 -3.46
CA SER A 203 -10.77 22.35 -4.14
C SER A 203 -9.38 22.36 -4.78
N GLU A 204 -8.37 21.83 -4.08
CA GLU A 204 -7.00 21.74 -4.61
C GLU A 204 -6.91 20.75 -5.76
N ALA A 205 -7.54 19.58 -5.62
CA ALA A 205 -7.58 18.58 -6.68
C ALA A 205 -8.32 19.08 -7.93
N ASP A 206 -9.40 19.83 -7.77
CA ASP A 206 -10.12 20.46 -8.89
C ASP A 206 -9.25 21.50 -9.61
N SER A 207 -8.45 22.26 -8.85
CA SER A 207 -7.49 23.23 -9.42
C SER A 207 -6.35 22.56 -10.19
N ILE A 208 -5.87 21.41 -9.71
CA ILE A 208 -4.86 20.58 -10.39
C ILE A 208 -5.46 19.94 -11.65
N GLY A 209 -6.73 19.53 -11.57
CA GLY A 209 -7.42 18.80 -12.65
C GLY A 209 -7.00 17.34 -12.76
N THR A 210 -7.56 16.62 -13.72
CA THR A 210 -7.25 15.21 -14.00
C THR A 210 -6.13 15.02 -15.02
N GLY A 211 -5.71 16.09 -15.68
CA GLY A 211 -4.66 16.05 -16.71
C GLY A 211 -5.11 15.44 -18.05
N ASN A 212 -6.44 15.36 -18.26
CA ASN A 212 -7.07 14.91 -19.52
C ASN A 212 -7.47 16.11 -20.38
#